data_24b9730e53b2a008f1e6cf71b17ef1d1
#
_entry.id   24b9730e53b2a008f1e6cf71b17ef1d1
#
_cell.length_a   1.000
_cell.length_b   1.000
_cell.length_c   1.000
_cell.angle_alpha   90.00
_cell.angle_beta   90.00
_cell.angle_gamma   90.00
#
_symmetry.space_group_name_H-M   'P 1'
#
loop_
_entity.id
_entity.type
_entity.pdbx_description
1 polymer ?
#
loop_
_entity_poly.entity_id
_entity_poly.type
_entity_poly.pdbx_seq_one_letter_code
_entity_poly.pdbx_strand_id
1 'polypeptide(L)'
;MTAEELTKLALEKMKTFSIQSVLPALRMANQGAIEDVLNTNGCANYQWFPCLIEVIKPKQIVELGGAMGVGSIMMLQSKYQDFKLYSITLPENKLEFSYVVDKYPNFYPIVGNDLDMNNWKDIDLSQTDLWYFDSEHTEEQLRKELDLYSSFFKKDAIVCFDDIHINDGMQKVWDEIREGKWGFSEYYDATDPLHWSGYGVTKV
;
A
#
# COMPACT_ATOMS: atom_id res chain seq x y z
N MET A 1 -12.10 -0.56 -16.35
CA MET A 1 -11.27 0.58 -15.98
C MET A 1 -9.82 0.16 -16.08
N THR A 2 -8.97 0.94 -16.74
CA THR A 2 -7.52 0.69 -16.84
C THR A 2 -6.79 1.15 -15.58
N ALA A 3 -5.51 0.77 -15.40
CA ALA A 3 -4.68 1.28 -14.30
C ALA A 3 -4.56 2.82 -14.35
N GLU A 4 -4.39 3.39 -15.55
CA GLU A 4 -4.33 4.84 -15.76
C GLU A 4 -5.63 5.56 -15.36
N GLU A 5 -6.79 5.02 -15.75
CA GLU A 5 -8.09 5.58 -15.34
C GLU A 5 -8.28 5.54 -13.83
N LEU A 6 -7.87 4.44 -13.17
CA LEU A 6 -7.92 4.28 -11.72
C LEU A 6 -7.04 5.32 -11.01
N THR A 7 -5.79 5.45 -11.44
CA THR A 7 -4.84 6.43 -10.89
C THR A 7 -5.40 7.85 -11.04
N LYS A 8 -5.87 8.21 -12.22
CA LYS A 8 -6.45 9.53 -12.49
C LYS A 8 -7.64 9.83 -11.57
N LEU A 9 -8.56 8.89 -11.41
CA LEU A 9 -9.73 9.08 -10.55
C LEU A 9 -9.35 9.19 -9.07
N ALA A 10 -8.35 8.42 -8.61
CA ALA A 10 -7.85 8.52 -7.23
C ALA A 10 -7.20 9.88 -6.98
N LEU A 11 -6.39 10.38 -7.90
CA LEU A 11 -5.77 11.72 -7.82
C LEU A 11 -6.81 12.84 -7.82
N GLU A 12 -7.87 12.74 -8.62
CA GLU A 12 -8.97 13.73 -8.59
C GLU A 12 -9.68 13.73 -7.22
N LYS A 13 -9.92 12.56 -6.62
CA LYS A 13 -10.49 12.47 -5.27
C LYS A 13 -9.53 13.04 -4.21
N MET A 14 -8.23 12.85 -4.37
CA MET A 14 -7.22 13.35 -3.44
C MET A 14 -7.26 14.87 -3.30
N LYS A 15 -7.63 15.62 -4.35
CA LYS A 15 -7.79 17.08 -4.29
C LYS A 15 -8.79 17.56 -3.23
N THR A 16 -9.71 16.70 -2.84
CA THR A 16 -10.74 17.02 -1.83
C THR A 16 -10.54 16.26 -0.52
N PHE A 17 -9.53 15.40 -0.44
CA PHE A 17 -9.19 14.68 0.78
C PHE A 17 -8.50 15.61 1.77
N SER A 18 -8.89 15.51 3.05
CA SER A 18 -8.28 16.32 4.09
C SER A 18 -7.46 15.49 5.05
N ILE A 19 -6.14 15.62 4.99
CA ILE A 19 -5.23 14.97 5.94
C ILE A 19 -5.55 15.34 7.39
N GLN A 20 -6.07 16.54 7.64
CA GLN A 20 -6.43 16.99 8.97
C GLN A 20 -7.49 16.10 9.64
N SER A 21 -8.35 15.48 8.84
CA SER A 21 -9.39 14.57 9.36
C SER A 21 -8.81 13.25 9.88
N VAL A 22 -7.62 12.85 9.43
CA VAL A 22 -7.00 11.58 9.78
C VAL A 22 -5.88 11.72 10.83
N LEU A 23 -5.38 12.94 11.08
CA LEU A 23 -4.32 13.18 12.05
C LEU A 23 -4.59 12.57 13.44
N PRO A 24 -5.82 12.61 14.01
CA PRO A 24 -6.07 11.97 15.29
C PRO A 24 -5.82 10.46 15.26
N ALA A 25 -6.20 9.77 14.18
CA ALA A 25 -5.96 8.33 14.04
C ALA A 25 -4.48 8.01 13.94
N LEU A 26 -3.75 8.77 13.14
CA LEU A 26 -2.31 8.65 12.99
C LEU A 26 -1.58 8.90 14.32
N ARG A 27 -1.88 9.98 15.03
CA ARG A 27 -1.24 10.34 16.32
C ARG A 27 -1.45 9.30 17.41
N MET A 28 -2.55 8.57 17.40
CA MET A 28 -2.84 7.55 18.40
C MET A 28 -2.07 6.25 18.13
N ALA A 29 -1.68 5.99 16.88
CA ALA A 29 -0.96 4.78 16.50
C ALA A 29 0.55 4.87 16.81
N ASN A 30 1.17 6.02 16.54
CA ASN A 30 2.59 6.23 16.89
C ASN A 30 2.95 7.72 16.87
N GLN A 31 3.10 8.35 18.05
CA GLN A 31 3.33 9.79 18.16
C GLN A 31 4.65 10.27 17.52
N GLY A 32 5.73 9.48 17.61
CA GLY A 32 7.03 9.89 17.09
C GLY A 32 7.14 9.81 15.57
N ALA A 33 6.72 8.68 14.99
CA ALA A 33 6.82 8.44 13.56
C ALA A 33 5.91 9.35 12.73
N ILE A 34 4.78 9.75 13.28
CA ILE A 34 3.82 10.59 12.57
C ILE A 34 4.26 12.05 12.51
N GLU A 35 4.93 12.54 13.54
CA GLU A 35 5.50 13.88 13.48
C GLU A 35 6.58 13.95 12.39
N ASP A 36 7.39 12.91 12.23
CA ASP A 36 8.37 12.82 11.14
C ASP A 36 7.68 12.73 9.76
N VAL A 37 6.67 11.88 9.62
CA VAL A 37 5.92 11.72 8.36
C VAL A 37 5.14 13.00 8.01
N LEU A 38 4.54 13.70 8.98
CA LEU A 38 3.86 14.97 8.76
C LEU A 38 4.82 16.11 8.43
N ASN A 39 6.01 16.12 9.05
CA ASN A 39 7.02 17.15 8.85
C ASN A 39 7.83 16.95 7.56
N THR A 40 7.93 15.73 7.06
CA THR A 40 8.67 15.38 5.85
C THR A 40 7.82 15.37 4.58
N ASN A 41 6.57 15.84 4.64
CA ASN A 41 5.62 15.77 3.54
C ASN A 41 5.26 14.32 3.08
N GLY A 42 5.85 13.27 3.67
CA GLY A 42 5.61 11.88 3.29
C GLY A 42 4.15 11.43 3.44
N CYS A 43 3.37 12.06 4.34
CA CYS A 43 1.95 11.75 4.50
C CYS A 43 1.07 12.18 3.34
N ALA A 44 1.49 13.14 2.53
CA ALA A 44 0.69 13.56 1.38
C ALA A 44 0.54 12.42 0.37
N ASN A 45 1.57 11.60 0.20
CA ASN A 45 1.57 10.44 -0.66
C ASN A 45 0.54 9.40 -0.21
N TYR A 46 0.48 9.11 1.07
CA TYR A 46 -0.47 8.15 1.62
C TYR A 46 -1.94 8.56 1.49
N GLN A 47 -2.26 9.85 1.24
CA GLN A 47 -3.63 10.32 0.96
C GLN A 47 -4.23 9.68 -0.29
N TRP A 48 -3.40 9.17 -1.17
CA TRP A 48 -3.84 8.49 -2.37
C TRP A 48 -4.58 7.17 -2.07
N PHE A 49 -4.15 6.39 -1.06
CA PHE A 49 -4.73 5.09 -0.73
C PHE A 49 -6.21 5.11 -0.37
N PRO A 50 -6.71 5.96 0.56
CA PRO A 50 -8.13 6.01 0.85
C PRO A 50 -8.94 6.39 -0.40
N CYS A 51 -8.39 7.27 -1.26
CA CYS A 51 -9.02 7.67 -2.50
C CYS A 51 -9.05 6.54 -3.53
N LEU A 52 -7.97 5.77 -3.66
CA LEU A 52 -7.89 4.60 -4.53
C LEU A 52 -8.90 3.52 -4.10
N ILE A 53 -8.98 3.22 -2.81
CA ILE A 53 -9.93 2.26 -2.24
C ILE A 53 -11.38 2.68 -2.54
N GLU A 54 -11.70 3.97 -2.47
CA GLU A 54 -13.03 4.47 -2.84
C GLU A 54 -13.37 4.26 -4.32
N VAL A 55 -12.35 4.24 -5.20
CA VAL A 55 -12.52 3.99 -6.64
C VAL A 55 -12.65 2.50 -6.92
N ILE A 56 -11.76 1.69 -6.37
CA ILE A 56 -11.69 0.23 -6.62
C ILE A 56 -12.81 -0.51 -5.90
N LYS A 57 -13.13 -0.12 -4.66
CA LYS A 57 -14.04 -0.81 -3.73
C LYS A 57 -13.65 -2.28 -3.52
N PRO A 58 -12.40 -2.55 -3.11
CA PRO A 58 -11.92 -3.92 -2.93
C PRO A 58 -12.66 -4.62 -1.79
N LYS A 59 -12.71 -5.96 -1.82
CA LYS A 59 -13.20 -6.78 -0.69
C LYS A 59 -12.07 -7.28 0.18
N GLN A 60 -10.91 -7.47 -0.40
CA GLN A 60 -9.72 -7.91 0.30
C GLN A 60 -8.51 -7.09 -0.16
N ILE A 61 -7.76 -6.59 0.79
CA ILE A 61 -6.50 -5.86 0.60
C ILE A 61 -5.40 -6.63 1.33
N VAL A 62 -4.24 -6.77 0.70
CA VAL A 62 -3.02 -7.28 1.31
C VAL A 62 -1.94 -6.22 1.19
N GLU A 63 -1.33 -5.87 2.32
CA GLU A 63 -0.19 -4.97 2.45
C GLU A 63 1.03 -5.76 2.93
N LEU A 64 2.11 -5.73 2.15
CA LEU A 64 3.42 -6.27 2.51
C LEU A 64 4.29 -5.09 2.98
N GLY A 65 4.81 -5.17 4.20
CA GLY A 65 5.64 -4.11 4.78
C GLY A 65 4.86 -3.06 5.58
N GLY A 66 3.88 -3.48 6.39
CA GLY A 66 3.08 -2.55 7.21
C GLY A 66 3.87 -1.65 8.16
N ALA A 67 5.15 -1.95 8.42
CA ALA A 67 6.10 -1.17 9.24
C ALA A 67 5.42 -0.55 10.48
N MET A 68 5.40 0.77 10.56
CA MET A 68 4.74 1.53 11.63
C MET A 68 3.24 1.75 11.38
N GLY A 69 2.67 1.20 10.29
CA GLY A 69 1.25 1.19 9.95
C GLY A 69 0.67 2.46 9.37
N VAL A 70 1.50 3.35 8.89
CA VAL A 70 0.99 4.59 8.27
C VAL A 70 0.14 4.24 7.05
N GLY A 71 0.62 3.36 6.17
CA GLY A 71 -0.12 2.85 5.02
C GLY A 71 -1.46 2.23 5.42
N SER A 72 -1.41 1.26 6.36
CA SER A 72 -2.62 0.62 6.90
C SER A 72 -3.64 1.61 7.44
N ILE A 73 -3.19 2.55 8.30
CA ILE A 73 -4.09 3.55 8.89
C ILE A 73 -4.71 4.44 7.82
N MET A 74 -3.94 4.84 6.82
CA MET A 74 -4.45 5.66 5.72
C MET A 74 -5.47 4.91 4.87
N MET A 75 -5.24 3.64 4.56
CA MET A 75 -6.23 2.79 3.88
C MET A 75 -7.54 2.71 4.65
N LEU A 76 -7.47 2.58 5.98
CA LEU A 76 -8.61 2.52 6.88
C LEU A 76 -9.37 3.86 7.01
N GLN A 77 -8.85 4.98 6.48
CA GLN A 77 -9.58 6.26 6.39
C GLN A 77 -10.47 6.37 5.15
N SER A 78 -10.47 5.39 4.26
CA SER A 78 -11.41 5.37 3.14
C SER A 78 -12.87 5.46 3.63
N LYS A 79 -13.72 6.17 2.90
CA LYS A 79 -15.17 6.18 3.17
C LYS A 79 -15.83 4.84 2.83
N TYR A 80 -15.19 4.05 1.98
CA TYR A 80 -15.59 2.68 1.71
C TYR A 80 -14.94 1.76 2.75
N GLN A 81 -15.72 1.04 3.55
CA GLN A 81 -15.25 0.21 4.66
C GLN A 81 -15.59 -1.28 4.51
N ASP A 82 -16.22 -1.69 3.41
CA ASP A 82 -16.64 -3.07 3.18
C ASP A 82 -15.50 -3.90 2.57
N PHE A 83 -14.34 -3.93 3.27
CA PHE A 83 -13.15 -4.71 2.91
C PHE A 83 -12.47 -5.28 4.17
N LYS A 84 -11.61 -6.27 3.96
CA LYS A 84 -10.63 -6.75 4.95
C LYS A 84 -9.25 -6.27 4.52
N LEU A 85 -8.50 -5.70 5.47
CA LEU A 85 -7.10 -5.33 5.29
C LEU A 85 -6.21 -6.27 6.10
N TYR A 86 -5.43 -7.06 5.41
CA TYR A 86 -4.35 -7.86 5.99
C TYR A 86 -3.03 -7.13 5.76
N SER A 87 -2.32 -6.80 6.84
CA SER A 87 -1.05 -6.09 6.78
C SER A 87 0.00 -6.87 7.55
N ILE A 88 1.10 -7.23 6.88
CA ILE A 88 2.20 -7.97 7.49
C ILE A 88 3.39 -7.05 7.74
N THR A 89 3.99 -7.16 8.93
CA THR A 89 5.21 -6.44 9.32
C THR A 89 6.13 -7.31 10.13
N LEU A 90 7.43 -7.05 10.05
CA LEU A 90 8.45 -7.74 10.85
C LEU A 90 8.28 -7.44 12.35
N PRO A 91 8.66 -8.39 13.24
CA PRO A 91 8.50 -8.23 14.70
C PRO A 91 9.19 -6.99 15.29
N GLU A 92 10.31 -6.58 14.72
CA GLU A 92 11.06 -5.38 15.11
C GLU A 92 10.33 -4.07 14.78
N ASN A 93 9.46 -4.10 13.79
CA ASN A 93 8.65 -2.96 13.34
C ASN A 93 7.24 -2.97 13.96
N LYS A 94 7.08 -3.59 15.13
CA LYS A 94 5.77 -3.69 15.79
C LYS A 94 5.10 -2.34 15.92
N LEU A 95 3.97 -2.24 15.25
CA LEU A 95 2.94 -1.28 15.61
C LEU A 95 2.36 -1.65 16.97
N GLU A 96 1.98 -0.65 17.74
CA GLU A 96 0.98 -0.86 18.76
C GLU A 96 -0.39 -1.03 18.07
N PHE A 97 -0.60 -2.19 17.45
CA PHE A 97 -1.80 -2.53 16.70
C PHE A 97 -3.08 -2.53 17.55
N SER A 98 -2.97 -2.60 18.88
CA SER A 98 -4.12 -2.74 19.77
C SER A 98 -5.19 -1.67 19.51
N TYR A 99 -4.79 -0.41 19.45
CA TYR A 99 -5.73 0.68 19.20
C TYR A 99 -6.35 0.61 17.79
N VAL A 100 -5.56 0.27 16.78
CA VAL A 100 -6.04 0.21 15.39
C VAL A 100 -7.02 -0.97 15.24
N VAL A 101 -6.71 -2.11 15.83
CA VAL A 101 -7.59 -3.29 15.81
C VAL A 101 -8.91 -3.01 16.51
N ASP A 102 -8.87 -2.38 17.69
CA ASP A 102 -10.09 -2.07 18.45
C ASP A 102 -11.00 -1.08 17.71
N LYS A 103 -10.41 -0.16 16.95
CA LYS A 103 -11.15 0.86 16.19
C LYS A 103 -11.64 0.37 14.84
N TYR A 104 -10.87 -0.50 14.19
CA TYR A 104 -11.13 -0.94 12.82
C TYR A 104 -11.29 -2.47 12.76
N PRO A 105 -12.50 -2.99 12.89
CA PRO A 105 -12.75 -4.44 12.93
C PRO A 105 -12.44 -5.16 11.62
N ASN A 106 -12.19 -4.42 10.55
CA ASN A 106 -11.77 -4.91 9.24
C ASN A 106 -10.24 -4.91 9.04
N PHE A 107 -9.46 -4.61 10.09
CA PHE A 107 -8.00 -4.64 10.08
C PHE A 107 -7.46 -5.92 10.75
N TYR A 108 -6.60 -6.63 10.03
CA TYR A 108 -6.00 -7.91 10.43
C TYR A 108 -4.47 -7.82 10.36
N PRO A 109 -3.80 -7.35 11.42
CA PRO A 109 -2.35 -7.27 11.44
C PRO A 109 -1.72 -8.64 11.58
N ILE A 110 -0.62 -8.86 10.88
CA ILE A 110 0.19 -10.06 10.91
C ILE A 110 1.62 -9.65 11.29
N VAL A 111 2.19 -10.34 12.28
CA VAL A 111 3.59 -10.13 12.69
C VAL A 111 4.42 -11.31 12.21
N GLY A 112 5.29 -11.07 11.24
CA GLY A 112 6.12 -12.11 10.62
C GLY A 112 6.87 -11.60 9.41
N ASN A 113 7.67 -12.47 8.81
CA ASN A 113 8.31 -12.21 7.53
C ASN A 113 7.30 -12.49 6.41
N ASP A 114 7.11 -11.53 5.52
CA ASP A 114 6.22 -11.63 4.35
C ASP A 114 6.63 -12.75 3.38
N LEU A 115 7.92 -13.10 3.32
CA LEU A 115 8.40 -14.25 2.55
C LEU A 115 8.06 -15.61 3.16
N ASP A 116 7.54 -15.68 4.38
CA ASP A 116 7.09 -16.92 5.00
C ASP A 116 5.58 -17.14 4.77
N MET A 117 5.24 -18.00 3.83
CA MET A 117 3.86 -18.33 3.45
C MET A 117 3.04 -18.95 4.60
N ASN A 118 3.66 -19.43 5.68
CA ASN A 118 2.93 -19.92 6.86
C ASN A 118 2.15 -18.79 7.56
N ASN A 119 2.56 -17.54 7.41
CA ASN A 119 1.84 -16.38 7.95
C ASN A 119 0.46 -16.18 7.31
N TRP A 120 0.25 -16.73 6.11
CA TRP A 120 -0.97 -16.59 5.32
C TRP A 120 -1.87 -17.82 5.31
N LYS A 121 -1.54 -18.88 6.07
CA LYS A 121 -2.19 -20.20 6.01
C LYS A 121 -3.71 -20.18 6.18
N ASP A 122 -4.25 -19.20 6.90
CA ASP A 122 -5.67 -19.06 7.20
C ASP A 122 -6.35 -17.98 6.30
N ILE A 123 -5.63 -17.47 5.28
CA ILE A 123 -6.08 -16.39 4.40
C ILE A 123 -6.06 -16.87 2.95
N ASP A 124 -7.18 -16.79 2.27
CA ASP A 124 -7.24 -17.08 0.83
C ASP A 124 -6.73 -15.85 0.05
N LEU A 125 -5.45 -15.86 -0.28
CA LEU A 125 -4.78 -14.80 -1.02
C LEU A 125 -5.33 -14.62 -2.43
N SER A 126 -5.94 -15.67 -3.04
CA SER A 126 -6.54 -15.58 -4.38
C SER A 126 -7.77 -14.68 -4.44
N GLN A 127 -8.34 -14.29 -3.29
CA GLN A 127 -9.45 -13.35 -3.18
C GLN A 127 -9.01 -11.89 -3.13
N THR A 128 -7.71 -11.60 -3.12
CA THR A 128 -7.20 -10.24 -2.97
C THR A 128 -7.48 -9.39 -4.21
N ASP A 129 -8.16 -8.26 -4.00
CA ASP A 129 -8.50 -7.28 -5.03
C ASP A 129 -7.42 -6.20 -5.19
N LEU A 130 -6.79 -5.85 -4.06
CA LEU A 130 -5.75 -4.82 -3.98
C LEU A 130 -4.56 -5.34 -3.21
N TRP A 131 -3.40 -5.33 -3.87
CA TRP A 131 -2.10 -5.64 -3.28
C TRP A 131 -1.30 -4.35 -3.13
N TYR A 132 -0.57 -4.22 -2.02
CA TYR A 132 0.36 -3.13 -1.80
C TYR A 132 1.71 -3.68 -1.34
N PHE A 133 2.74 -3.43 -2.14
CA PHE A 133 4.13 -3.83 -1.91
C PHE A 133 4.89 -2.60 -1.38
N ASP A 134 5.17 -2.60 -0.09
CA ASP A 134 5.82 -1.51 0.66
C ASP A 134 6.77 -2.09 1.73
N SER A 135 7.54 -3.11 1.35
CA SER A 135 8.44 -3.84 2.24
C SER A 135 9.85 -3.26 2.21
N GLU A 136 10.87 -4.09 2.06
CA GLU A 136 12.24 -3.64 1.84
C GLU A 136 12.41 -3.20 0.38
N HIS A 137 12.79 -1.93 0.15
CA HIS A 137 12.89 -1.32 -1.17
C HIS A 137 14.21 -1.74 -1.86
N THR A 138 14.34 -3.05 -2.12
CA THR A 138 15.45 -3.65 -2.86
C THR A 138 14.98 -4.50 -4.02
N GLU A 139 15.80 -4.59 -5.09
CA GLU A 139 15.52 -5.49 -6.23
C GLU A 139 15.30 -6.92 -5.76
N GLU A 140 16.14 -7.40 -4.83
CA GLU A 140 16.10 -8.79 -4.36
C GLU A 140 14.79 -9.12 -3.65
N GLN A 141 14.35 -8.24 -2.73
CA GLN A 141 13.13 -8.44 -1.96
C GLN A 141 11.90 -8.41 -2.88
N LEU A 142 11.77 -7.36 -3.68
CA LEU A 142 10.62 -7.22 -4.57
C LEU A 142 10.49 -8.38 -5.56
N ARG A 143 11.61 -8.92 -6.08
CA ARG A 143 11.58 -10.11 -6.93
C ARG A 143 11.09 -11.35 -6.20
N LYS A 144 11.57 -11.59 -4.97
CA LYS A 144 11.11 -12.72 -4.14
C LYS A 144 9.62 -12.63 -3.86
N GLU A 145 9.12 -11.45 -3.54
CA GLU A 145 7.70 -11.21 -3.31
C GLU A 145 6.88 -11.46 -4.58
N LEU A 146 7.32 -10.93 -5.72
CA LEU A 146 6.65 -11.18 -7.00
C LEU A 146 6.62 -12.67 -7.35
N ASP A 147 7.72 -13.39 -7.13
CA ASP A 147 7.81 -14.84 -7.36
C ASP A 147 6.83 -15.62 -6.47
N LEU A 148 6.68 -15.19 -5.20
CA LEU A 148 5.77 -15.83 -4.25
C LEU A 148 4.30 -15.49 -4.51
N TYR A 149 3.99 -14.23 -4.78
CA TYR A 149 2.62 -13.72 -4.73
C TYR A 149 1.94 -13.61 -6.08
N SER A 150 2.67 -13.51 -7.21
CA SER A 150 2.07 -13.30 -8.52
C SER A 150 1.09 -14.40 -8.95
N SER A 151 1.27 -15.64 -8.46
CA SER A 151 0.36 -16.75 -8.73
C SER A 151 -1.03 -16.57 -8.09
N PHE A 152 -1.15 -15.70 -7.09
CA PHE A 152 -2.41 -15.36 -6.41
C PHE A 152 -3.10 -14.15 -7.04
N PHE A 153 -2.46 -13.44 -7.96
CA PHE A 153 -3.07 -12.28 -8.59
C PHE A 153 -4.24 -12.71 -9.47
N LYS A 154 -5.44 -12.46 -9.00
CA LYS A 154 -6.63 -12.77 -9.78
C LYS A 154 -6.80 -11.77 -10.93
N LYS A 155 -7.58 -12.15 -11.92
CA LYS A 155 -7.96 -11.26 -13.01
C LYS A 155 -8.59 -9.97 -12.46
N ASP A 156 -8.19 -8.83 -13.03
CA ASP A 156 -8.62 -7.48 -12.64
C ASP A 156 -8.14 -7.03 -11.24
N ALA A 157 -7.28 -7.79 -10.56
CA ALA A 157 -6.62 -7.32 -9.33
C ALA A 157 -5.76 -6.09 -9.62
N ILE A 158 -5.71 -5.19 -8.65
CA ILE A 158 -4.82 -4.03 -8.66
C ILE A 158 -3.63 -4.33 -7.77
N VAL A 159 -2.44 -4.10 -8.30
CA VAL A 159 -1.18 -4.27 -7.58
C VAL A 159 -0.46 -2.93 -7.55
N CYS A 160 -0.23 -2.41 -6.36
CA CYS A 160 0.48 -1.15 -6.11
C CYS A 160 1.87 -1.44 -5.57
N PHE A 161 2.84 -0.66 -6.00
CA PHE A 161 4.23 -0.73 -5.59
C PHE A 161 4.66 0.63 -5.06
N ASP A 162 5.24 0.65 -3.87
CA ASP A 162 5.85 1.86 -3.33
C ASP A 162 7.27 2.04 -3.83
N ASP A 163 7.73 3.28 -3.80
CA ASP A 163 9.12 3.67 -3.99
C ASP A 163 9.77 3.12 -5.28
N ILE A 164 9.01 3.06 -6.38
CA ILE A 164 9.44 2.49 -7.67
C ILE A 164 10.68 3.17 -8.28
N HIS A 165 11.01 4.38 -7.85
CA HIS A 165 12.16 5.16 -8.32
C HIS A 165 13.19 5.47 -7.23
N ILE A 166 13.08 4.86 -6.03
CA ILE A 166 13.96 5.19 -4.90
C ILE A 166 15.43 4.81 -5.16
N ASN A 167 15.67 3.78 -5.96
CA ASN A 167 17.00 3.31 -6.37
C ASN A 167 16.95 2.54 -7.69
N ASP A 168 18.13 2.29 -8.27
CA ASP A 168 18.26 1.61 -9.57
C ASP A 168 17.65 0.19 -9.57
N GLY A 169 17.68 -0.51 -8.43
CA GLY A 169 17.13 -1.86 -8.31
C GLY A 169 15.61 -1.88 -8.41
N MET A 170 14.94 -0.98 -7.67
CA MET A 170 13.48 -0.82 -7.73
C MET A 170 13.04 -0.34 -9.12
N GLN A 171 13.74 0.66 -9.68
CA GLN A 171 13.48 1.15 -11.03
C GLN A 171 13.56 0.03 -12.07
N LYS A 172 14.59 -0.83 -12.00
CA LYS A 172 14.77 -1.94 -12.92
C LYS A 172 13.61 -2.93 -12.88
N VAL A 173 13.16 -3.32 -11.67
CA VAL A 173 12.01 -4.23 -11.54
C VAL A 173 10.73 -3.57 -12.05
N TRP A 174 10.54 -2.28 -11.76
CA TRP A 174 9.40 -1.53 -12.27
C TRP A 174 9.38 -1.44 -13.80
N ASP A 175 10.53 -1.19 -14.43
CA ASP A 175 10.64 -1.16 -15.90
C ASP A 175 10.27 -2.50 -16.52
N GLU A 176 10.71 -3.62 -15.94
CA GLU A 176 10.34 -4.97 -16.39
C GLU A 176 8.81 -5.23 -16.23
N ILE A 177 8.19 -4.74 -15.14
CA ILE A 177 6.74 -4.82 -14.94
C ILE A 177 6.01 -4.04 -16.04
N ARG A 178 6.47 -2.84 -16.37
CA ARG A 178 5.89 -1.97 -17.42
C ARG A 178 5.99 -2.60 -18.81
N GLU A 179 7.10 -3.29 -19.12
CA GLU A 179 7.31 -4.01 -20.38
C GLU A 179 6.51 -5.31 -20.44
N GLY A 180 5.93 -5.74 -19.31
CA GLY A 180 5.16 -6.97 -19.20
C GLY A 180 3.75 -6.86 -19.78
N LYS A 181 2.92 -7.85 -19.45
CA LYS A 181 1.55 -7.99 -19.99
C LYS A 181 0.47 -7.21 -19.24
N TRP A 182 0.77 -6.65 -18.08
CA TRP A 182 -0.21 -5.95 -17.26
C TRP A 182 -0.38 -4.49 -17.71
N GLY A 183 -1.59 -3.97 -17.60
CA GLY A 183 -1.80 -2.53 -17.74
C GLY A 183 -1.17 -1.81 -16.56
N PHE A 184 -0.47 -0.71 -16.80
CA PHE A 184 0.22 0.03 -15.75
C PHE A 184 -0.12 1.52 -15.77
N SER A 185 0.16 2.18 -14.65
CA SER A 185 0.22 3.61 -14.45
C SER A 185 1.23 3.90 -13.37
N GLU A 186 1.74 5.12 -13.32
CA GLU A 186 2.61 5.57 -12.24
C GLU A 186 2.23 6.96 -11.79
N TYR A 187 2.47 7.23 -10.50
CA TYR A 187 2.35 8.54 -9.90
C TYR A 187 3.74 8.96 -9.41
N TYR A 188 4.41 9.73 -10.24
CA TYR A 188 5.79 10.13 -10.04
C TYR A 188 6.01 11.55 -10.53
N ASP A 189 6.66 12.36 -9.71
CA ASP A 189 7.16 13.67 -10.10
C ASP A 189 8.52 13.91 -9.42
N ALA A 190 9.59 13.79 -10.20
CA ALA A 190 10.96 13.98 -9.71
C ALA A 190 11.22 15.40 -9.15
N THR A 191 10.37 16.37 -9.47
CA THR A 191 10.48 17.75 -8.99
C THR A 191 9.64 18.03 -7.75
N ASP A 192 8.70 17.13 -7.43
CA ASP A 192 7.85 17.21 -6.25
C ASP A 192 8.47 16.39 -5.11
N PRO A 193 8.93 17.05 -4.03
CA PRO A 193 9.51 16.33 -2.89
C PRO A 193 8.54 15.36 -2.20
N LEU A 194 7.23 15.41 -2.55
CA LEU A 194 6.22 14.50 -2.04
C LEU A 194 6.09 13.20 -2.84
N HIS A 195 6.57 13.18 -4.08
CA HIS A 195 6.34 12.10 -5.04
C HIS A 195 7.63 11.64 -5.73
N TRP A 196 8.78 12.03 -5.20
CA TRP A 196 10.08 11.79 -5.83
C TRP A 196 10.44 10.31 -5.98
N SER A 197 9.92 9.45 -5.12
CA SER A 197 10.17 8.00 -5.17
C SER A 197 9.09 7.21 -5.94
N GLY A 198 7.92 7.82 -6.14
CA GLY A 198 6.85 7.34 -7.01
C GLY A 198 6.09 6.12 -6.53
N TYR A 199 4.85 6.01 -7.03
CA TYR A 199 4.00 4.83 -6.88
C TYR A 199 3.72 4.21 -8.23
N GLY A 200 3.91 2.88 -8.32
CA GLY A 200 3.50 2.07 -9.46
C GLY A 200 2.13 1.43 -9.23
N VAL A 201 1.32 1.39 -10.26
CA VAL A 201 0.02 0.72 -10.25
C VAL A 201 -0.08 -0.19 -11.44
N THR A 202 -0.41 -1.44 -11.22
CA THR A 202 -0.71 -2.37 -12.31
C THR A 202 -2.11 -2.96 -12.16
N LYS A 203 -2.69 -3.33 -13.29
CA LYS A 203 -3.92 -4.10 -13.35
C LYS A 203 -3.65 -5.40 -14.07
N VAL A 204 -3.88 -6.52 -13.36
CA VAL A 204 -3.67 -7.89 -13.84
C VAL A 204 -4.78 -8.36 -14.79
#